data_2794a7783c0c090bc33a270ca656120a
#
_entry.id   2794a7783c0c090bc33a270ca656120a
#
_cell.length_a   1.000
_cell.length_b   1.000
_cell.length_c   1.000
_cell.angle_alpha   90.00
_cell.angle_beta   90.00
_cell.angle_gamma   90.00
#
_symmetry.space_group_name_H-M   'P 1'
#
loop_
_entity.id
_entity.type
_entity.pdbx_description
1 polymer ?
#
loop_
_entity_poly.entity_id
_entity_poly.type
_entity_poly.pdbx_seq_one_letter_code
_entity_poly.pdbx_strand_id
1 'polypeptide(L)'
;MAEYSTQPATDPPVTGLRADLAACRLCTDRFAATATGHAPNPVVWFRPEARLLIISQAPGLRVHRANTPFWDRSGDRLRDWLGLDAATFYDRSRVAIVPMAFCFPGYDAKGGDLPPPPICARTWHAAILETLREVRLTLLIGGYAQKRYLGPAARGGVTRTVAAWRDHLPATLPLPHPSWRNTAWLNRNPWFAAELLPVLRARVAEVLETP
;
A
#
# COMPACT_ATOMS: atom_id res chain seq x y z
N MET A 1 -11.31 -17.42 -17.63
CA MET A 1 -10.07 -16.64 -17.57
C MET A 1 -10.37 -15.33 -18.28
N ALA A 2 -10.53 -14.23 -17.52
CA ALA A 2 -10.80 -12.93 -18.11
C ALA A 2 -9.44 -12.27 -18.42
N GLU A 3 -9.18 -12.08 -19.70
CA GLU A 3 -8.03 -11.31 -20.17
C GLU A 3 -8.24 -9.83 -19.81
N TYR A 4 -7.43 -9.32 -18.87
CA TYR A 4 -7.40 -7.90 -18.59
C TYR A 4 -6.74 -7.16 -19.75
N SER A 5 -7.57 -6.49 -20.56
CA SER A 5 -7.16 -5.64 -21.66
C SER A 5 -6.16 -4.58 -21.19
N THR A 6 -4.95 -4.65 -21.70
CA THR A 6 -3.89 -3.66 -21.52
C THR A 6 -4.11 -2.50 -22.47
N GLN A 7 -4.85 -1.46 -22.04
CA GLN A 7 -4.80 -0.19 -22.78
C GLN A 7 -3.48 0.53 -22.45
N PRO A 8 -2.75 1.06 -23.46
CA PRO A 8 -1.48 1.76 -23.24
C PRO A 8 -1.73 3.11 -22.56
N ALA A 9 -1.02 3.36 -21.47
CA ALA A 9 -0.99 4.67 -20.83
C ALA A 9 -0.19 5.65 -21.70
N THR A 10 -0.80 6.75 -22.08
CA THR A 10 -0.27 7.76 -23.02
C THR A 10 0.56 8.86 -22.36
N ASP A 11 1.17 8.61 -21.19
CA ASP A 11 2.03 9.59 -20.54
C ASP A 11 3.50 9.12 -20.50
N PRO A 12 4.38 9.60 -21.41
CA PRO A 12 5.77 9.13 -21.55
C PRO A 12 6.61 9.18 -20.26
N PRO A 13 6.53 10.23 -19.40
CA PRO A 13 7.32 10.28 -18.17
C PRO A 13 6.94 9.19 -17.16
N VAL A 14 5.65 8.89 -17.04
CA VAL A 14 5.15 7.87 -16.09
C VAL A 14 5.48 6.46 -16.56
N THR A 15 5.44 6.22 -17.87
CA THR A 15 5.81 4.93 -18.46
C THR A 15 7.29 4.62 -18.19
N GLY A 16 8.19 5.59 -18.36
CA GLY A 16 9.61 5.47 -18.04
C GLY A 16 9.82 5.19 -16.55
N LEU A 17 9.23 5.99 -15.66
CA LEU A 17 9.34 5.80 -14.20
C LEU A 17 8.88 4.40 -13.74
N ARG A 18 7.79 3.89 -14.33
CA ARG A 18 7.30 2.54 -14.02
C ARG A 18 8.26 1.44 -14.52
N ALA A 19 8.85 1.62 -15.69
CA ALA A 19 9.84 0.72 -16.24
C ALA A 19 11.12 0.70 -15.39
N ASP A 20 11.63 1.87 -15.00
CA ASP A 20 12.81 2.02 -14.15
C ASP A 20 12.60 1.38 -12.78
N LEU A 21 11.43 1.61 -12.16
CA LEU A 21 11.08 0.97 -10.91
C LEU A 21 10.99 -0.56 -11.06
N ALA A 22 10.37 -1.07 -12.11
CA ALA A 22 10.27 -2.51 -12.36
C ALA A 22 11.65 -3.16 -12.59
N ALA A 23 12.58 -2.41 -13.22
CA ALA A 23 13.96 -2.83 -13.43
C ALA A 23 14.86 -2.62 -12.20
N CYS A 24 14.38 -2.05 -11.10
CA CYS A 24 15.19 -1.73 -9.92
C CYS A 24 15.83 -2.97 -9.30
N ARG A 25 17.15 -2.88 -9.02
CA ARG A 25 17.97 -3.95 -8.43
C ARG A 25 18.80 -3.46 -7.22
N LEU A 26 18.46 -2.32 -6.65
CA LEU A 26 19.21 -1.68 -5.53
C LEU A 26 19.34 -2.56 -4.28
N CYS A 27 18.49 -3.56 -4.12
CA CYS A 27 18.48 -4.43 -2.94
C CYS A 27 18.96 -5.86 -3.25
N THR A 28 19.65 -6.12 -4.36
CA THR A 28 20.06 -7.47 -4.77
C THR A 28 20.86 -8.18 -3.69
N ASP A 29 21.96 -7.58 -3.23
CA ASP A 29 22.85 -8.21 -2.23
C ASP A 29 22.13 -8.35 -0.88
N ARG A 30 21.32 -7.35 -0.51
CA ARG A 30 20.52 -7.38 0.71
C ARG A 30 19.55 -8.57 0.72
N PHE A 31 18.84 -8.81 -0.38
CA PHE A 31 17.84 -9.88 -0.45
C PHE A 31 18.49 -11.26 -0.62
N ALA A 32 19.60 -11.36 -1.33
CA ALA A 32 20.41 -12.58 -1.41
C ALA A 32 20.91 -13.03 -0.02
N ALA A 33 21.22 -12.09 0.87
CA ALA A 33 21.70 -12.36 2.22
C ALA A 33 20.57 -12.70 3.24
N THR A 34 19.30 -12.65 2.86
CA THR A 34 18.18 -13.04 3.75
C THR A 34 18.00 -14.55 3.79
N ALA A 35 17.25 -15.07 4.78
CA ALA A 35 16.91 -16.48 4.86
C ALA A 35 16.17 -17.01 3.61
N THR A 36 15.54 -16.14 2.82
CA THR A 36 14.83 -16.48 1.59
C THR A 36 15.71 -16.46 0.34
N GLY A 37 16.86 -15.78 0.37
CA GLY A 37 17.86 -15.79 -0.71
C GLY A 37 17.30 -15.48 -2.10
N HIS A 38 16.48 -14.42 -2.23
CA HIS A 38 15.74 -14.14 -3.45
C HIS A 38 16.22 -12.87 -4.17
N ALA A 39 15.89 -12.76 -5.46
CA ALA A 39 16.15 -11.57 -6.25
C ALA A 39 15.06 -10.49 -6.05
N PRO A 40 15.38 -9.19 -6.25
CA PRO A 40 14.37 -8.12 -6.30
C PRO A 40 13.30 -8.39 -7.37
N ASN A 41 12.05 -8.19 -6.99
CA ASN A 41 10.89 -8.22 -7.89
C ASN A 41 9.93 -7.08 -7.48
N PRO A 42 10.11 -5.86 -7.99
CA PRO A 42 9.25 -4.74 -7.65
C PRO A 42 7.83 -4.93 -8.16
N VAL A 43 6.84 -4.87 -7.25
CA VAL A 43 5.42 -4.90 -7.58
C VAL A 43 4.94 -3.48 -7.83
N VAL A 44 4.76 -3.12 -9.11
CA VAL A 44 4.44 -1.75 -9.54
C VAL A 44 2.95 -1.62 -9.83
N TRP A 45 2.25 -0.78 -9.04
CA TRP A 45 0.79 -0.68 -9.11
C TRP A 45 0.30 0.76 -8.96
N PHE A 46 0.45 1.58 -10.00
CA PHE A 46 -0.09 2.95 -10.05
C PHE A 46 -0.26 3.43 -11.48
N ARG A 47 -1.17 4.40 -11.64
CA ARG A 47 -1.35 5.25 -12.82
C ARG A 47 -1.69 6.66 -12.36
N PRO A 48 -1.42 7.70 -13.17
CA PRO A 48 -1.66 9.11 -12.82
C PRO A 48 -3.12 9.43 -12.46
N GLU A 49 -4.05 8.71 -13.08
CA GLU A 49 -5.49 8.91 -12.92
C GLU A 49 -6.05 8.42 -11.60
N ALA A 50 -5.24 7.67 -10.82
CA ALA A 50 -5.68 7.08 -9.56
C ALA A 50 -6.09 8.15 -8.55
N ARG A 51 -7.28 7.97 -7.97
CA ARG A 51 -7.84 8.88 -6.96
C ARG A 51 -7.68 8.36 -5.54
N LEU A 52 -7.54 7.08 -5.37
CA LEU A 52 -7.23 6.44 -4.09
C LEU A 52 -5.77 5.99 -4.07
N LEU A 53 -5.00 6.48 -3.12
CA LEU A 53 -3.62 6.06 -2.88
C LEU A 53 -3.52 5.20 -1.63
N ILE A 54 -2.94 4.03 -1.74
CA ILE A 54 -2.64 3.14 -0.61
C ILE A 54 -1.12 3.10 -0.40
N ILE A 55 -0.66 3.63 0.73
CA ILE A 55 0.73 3.50 1.17
C ILE A 55 0.79 2.46 2.28
N SER A 56 1.44 1.32 2.00
CA SER A 56 1.53 0.18 2.91
C SER A 56 2.99 -0.15 3.27
N GLN A 57 3.23 -1.28 3.93
CA GLN A 57 4.57 -1.66 4.36
C GLN A 57 5.44 -2.18 3.21
N ALA A 58 5.19 -3.39 2.74
CA ALA A 58 5.92 -4.07 1.67
C ALA A 58 5.14 -5.30 1.22
N PRO A 59 5.41 -5.84 0.01
CA PRO A 59 4.90 -7.13 -0.42
C PRO A 59 5.32 -8.27 0.50
N GLY A 60 4.41 -9.19 0.80
CA GLY A 60 4.75 -10.50 1.38
C GLY A 60 5.21 -11.48 0.30
N LEU A 61 5.69 -12.67 0.69
CA LEU A 61 6.20 -13.67 -0.24
C LEU A 61 5.15 -14.11 -1.29
N ARG A 62 3.87 -14.21 -0.92
CA ARG A 62 2.78 -14.54 -1.86
C ARG A 62 2.61 -13.46 -2.93
N VAL A 63 2.61 -12.20 -2.50
CA VAL A 63 2.53 -11.03 -3.37
C VAL A 63 3.73 -10.96 -4.31
N HIS A 64 4.94 -11.22 -3.78
CA HIS A 64 6.17 -11.29 -4.57
C HIS A 64 6.07 -12.32 -5.70
N ARG A 65 5.55 -13.52 -5.40
CA ARG A 65 5.39 -14.60 -6.40
C ARG A 65 4.29 -14.31 -7.41
N ALA A 66 3.18 -13.72 -6.97
CA ALA A 66 2.04 -13.39 -7.83
C ALA A 66 2.24 -12.10 -8.63
N ASN A 67 3.23 -11.27 -8.28
CA ASN A 67 3.46 -9.94 -8.82
C ASN A 67 2.20 -9.05 -8.82
N THR A 68 1.33 -9.26 -7.83
CA THR A 68 0.05 -8.55 -7.65
C THR A 68 -0.08 -8.10 -6.21
N PRO A 69 -0.25 -6.78 -5.93
CA PRO A 69 -0.26 -6.27 -4.57
C PRO A 69 -1.48 -6.81 -3.81
N PHE A 70 -1.30 -7.08 -2.51
CA PHE A 70 -2.39 -7.59 -1.67
C PHE A 70 -3.06 -8.87 -2.21
N TRP A 71 -2.32 -9.74 -2.93
CA TRP A 71 -2.81 -11.03 -3.41
C TRP A 71 -2.71 -12.10 -2.31
N ASP A 72 -3.31 -11.80 -1.15
CA ASP A 72 -3.31 -12.64 0.04
C ASP A 72 -4.51 -12.32 0.95
N ARG A 73 -4.61 -13.01 2.10
CA ARG A 73 -5.68 -12.77 3.08
C ARG A 73 -5.72 -11.35 3.64
N SER A 74 -4.58 -10.65 3.64
CA SER A 74 -4.55 -9.24 4.05
C SER A 74 -5.26 -8.37 3.02
N GLY A 75 -5.11 -8.71 1.75
CA GLY A 75 -5.83 -8.05 0.66
C GLY A 75 -7.33 -8.31 0.68
N ASP A 76 -7.77 -9.55 0.98
CA ASP A 76 -9.19 -9.85 1.15
C ASP A 76 -9.80 -8.97 2.23
N ARG A 77 -9.15 -8.90 3.40
CA ARG A 77 -9.59 -8.05 4.51
C ARG A 77 -9.55 -6.56 4.16
N LEU A 78 -8.52 -6.10 3.43
CA LEU A 78 -8.44 -4.70 3.02
C LEU A 78 -9.58 -4.33 2.08
N ARG A 79 -9.87 -5.14 1.08
CA ARG A 79 -11.01 -4.91 0.18
C ARG A 79 -12.35 -4.85 0.93
N ASP A 80 -12.55 -5.76 1.90
CA ASP A 80 -13.73 -5.70 2.76
C ASP A 80 -13.80 -4.39 3.56
N TRP A 81 -12.69 -3.94 4.17
CA TRP A 81 -12.67 -2.66 4.88
C TRP A 81 -13.01 -1.47 3.99
N LEU A 82 -12.53 -1.49 2.74
CA LEU A 82 -12.75 -0.42 1.76
C LEU A 82 -14.14 -0.49 1.10
N GLY A 83 -14.84 -1.62 1.22
CA GLY A 83 -16.10 -1.88 0.49
C GLY A 83 -15.87 -2.01 -1.01
N LEU A 84 -14.70 -2.47 -1.45
CA LEU A 84 -14.33 -2.61 -2.86
C LEU A 84 -14.34 -4.07 -3.30
N ASP A 85 -14.85 -4.31 -4.50
CA ASP A 85 -14.64 -5.56 -5.21
C ASP A 85 -13.20 -5.67 -5.77
N ALA A 86 -12.85 -6.86 -6.24
CA ALA A 86 -11.52 -7.10 -6.78
C ALA A 86 -11.26 -6.30 -8.08
N ALA A 87 -12.28 -6.15 -8.93
CA ALA A 87 -12.14 -5.43 -10.19
C ALA A 87 -11.77 -3.96 -9.95
N THR A 88 -12.49 -3.28 -9.08
CA THR A 88 -12.23 -1.90 -8.69
C THR A 88 -10.89 -1.75 -7.95
N PHE A 89 -10.59 -2.64 -7.00
CA PHE A 89 -9.36 -2.58 -6.21
C PHE A 89 -8.10 -2.75 -7.06
N TYR A 90 -8.15 -3.58 -8.09
CA TYR A 90 -7.02 -3.83 -8.98
C TYR A 90 -7.01 -2.96 -10.23
N ASP A 91 -7.94 -2.05 -10.39
CA ASP A 91 -7.90 -1.03 -11.43
C ASP A 91 -6.89 0.07 -11.05
N ARG A 92 -5.75 0.07 -11.75
CA ARG A 92 -4.65 1.02 -11.49
C ARG A 92 -5.03 2.47 -11.80
N SER A 93 -6.06 2.70 -12.61
CA SER A 93 -6.57 4.05 -12.90
C SER A 93 -7.43 4.59 -11.76
N ARG A 94 -7.87 3.74 -10.85
CA ARG A 94 -8.69 4.08 -9.68
C ARG A 94 -7.90 4.01 -8.37
N VAL A 95 -7.06 2.96 -8.21
CA VAL A 95 -6.32 2.67 -6.98
C VAL A 95 -4.83 2.54 -7.26
N ALA A 96 -4.04 3.46 -6.75
CA ALA A 96 -2.58 3.37 -6.71
C ALA A 96 -2.13 2.71 -5.40
N ILE A 97 -1.17 1.77 -5.50
CA ILE A 97 -0.57 1.10 -4.34
C ILE A 97 0.93 1.35 -4.37
N VAL A 98 1.41 2.16 -3.42
CA VAL A 98 2.79 2.63 -3.30
C VAL A 98 3.34 2.21 -1.93
N PRO A 99 3.81 0.96 -1.77
CA PRO A 99 4.31 0.47 -0.49
C PRO A 99 5.65 1.11 -0.13
N MET A 100 6.02 1.14 1.15
CA MET A 100 7.30 1.64 1.65
C MET A 100 8.52 0.91 1.04
N ALA A 101 8.32 -0.33 0.59
CA ALA A 101 9.22 -1.03 -0.32
C ALA A 101 8.41 -1.81 -1.37
N PHE A 102 8.81 -1.74 -2.63
CA PHE A 102 8.10 -2.40 -3.74
C PHE A 102 8.42 -3.89 -3.88
N CYS A 103 9.45 -4.37 -3.20
CA CYS A 103 9.84 -5.79 -3.17
C CYS A 103 9.52 -6.41 -1.81
N PHE A 104 9.32 -7.73 -1.81
CA PHE A 104 9.35 -8.53 -0.58
C PHE A 104 10.72 -8.40 0.09
N PRO A 105 10.78 -7.98 1.38
CA PRO A 105 12.06 -7.70 2.03
C PRO A 105 12.80 -8.95 2.53
N GLY A 106 12.15 -10.12 2.49
CA GLY A 106 12.68 -11.38 3.03
C GLY A 106 12.17 -11.71 4.41
N TYR A 107 12.57 -12.88 4.91
CA TYR A 107 12.33 -13.31 6.28
C TYR A 107 13.58 -13.19 7.13
N ASP A 108 13.39 -12.93 8.42
CA ASP A 108 14.41 -13.09 9.45
C ASP A 108 14.62 -14.59 9.79
N ALA A 109 15.58 -14.88 10.66
CA ALA A 109 15.90 -16.25 11.09
C ALA A 109 14.74 -16.96 11.82
N LYS A 110 13.72 -16.22 12.27
CA LYS A 110 12.53 -16.74 12.97
C LYS A 110 11.31 -16.83 12.06
N GLY A 111 11.46 -16.53 10.75
CA GLY A 111 10.38 -16.53 9.77
C GLY A 111 9.46 -15.30 9.84
N GLY A 112 9.87 -14.24 10.50
CA GLY A 112 9.18 -12.95 10.49
C GLY A 112 9.53 -12.13 9.26
N ASP A 113 8.58 -11.32 8.76
CA ASP A 113 8.85 -10.40 7.67
C ASP A 113 9.88 -9.34 8.10
N LEU A 114 10.95 -9.19 7.35
CA LEU A 114 11.92 -8.12 7.53
C LEU A 114 11.29 -6.74 7.26
N PRO A 115 11.81 -5.68 7.90
CA PRO A 115 11.33 -4.32 7.66
C PRO A 115 11.60 -3.87 6.21
N PRO A 116 10.75 -3.00 5.65
CA PRO A 116 10.97 -2.44 4.33
C PRO A 116 12.30 -1.67 4.29
N PRO A 117 13.18 -1.91 3.29
CA PRO A 117 14.42 -1.16 3.15
C PRO A 117 14.16 0.34 2.96
N PRO A 118 14.67 1.24 3.83
CA PRO A 118 14.39 2.67 3.73
C PRO A 118 14.85 3.31 2.42
N ILE A 119 15.87 2.72 1.76
CA ILE A 119 16.38 3.19 0.46
C ILE A 119 15.27 3.21 -0.59
N CYS A 120 14.34 2.23 -0.57
CA CYS A 120 13.29 2.10 -1.56
C CYS A 120 12.37 3.34 -1.61
N ALA A 121 11.81 3.73 -0.45
CA ALA A 121 10.97 4.92 -0.37
C ALA A 121 11.74 6.23 -0.61
N ARG A 122 13.03 6.30 -0.23
CA ARG A 122 13.86 7.47 -0.52
C ARG A 122 14.11 7.67 -2.01
N THR A 123 14.29 6.58 -2.74
CA THR A 123 14.57 6.64 -4.18
C THR A 123 13.32 6.92 -5.00
N TRP A 124 12.19 6.30 -4.66
CA TRP A 124 11.07 6.21 -5.60
C TRP A 124 9.86 7.06 -5.24
N HIS A 125 9.58 7.30 -3.94
CA HIS A 125 8.29 7.88 -3.56
C HIS A 125 8.09 9.30 -4.07
N ALA A 126 9.10 10.18 -4.02
CA ALA A 126 8.93 11.56 -4.48
C ALA A 126 8.49 11.61 -5.95
N ALA A 127 9.24 10.94 -6.84
CA ALA A 127 8.93 10.93 -8.25
C ALA A 127 7.56 10.29 -8.56
N ILE A 128 7.19 9.21 -7.86
CA ILE A 128 5.88 8.57 -8.05
C ILE A 128 4.76 9.51 -7.60
N LEU A 129 4.87 10.10 -6.41
CA LEU A 129 3.82 10.96 -5.86
C LEU A 129 3.61 12.23 -6.69
N GLU A 130 4.65 12.75 -7.34
CA GLU A 130 4.53 13.85 -8.29
C GLU A 130 3.67 13.49 -9.51
N THR A 131 3.58 12.23 -9.89
CA THR A 131 2.72 11.77 -10.99
C THR A 131 1.26 11.57 -10.57
N LEU A 132 0.98 11.38 -9.29
CA LEU A 132 -0.34 11.04 -8.75
C LEU A 132 -1.15 12.29 -8.36
N ARG A 133 -1.37 13.19 -9.31
CA ARG A 133 -2.01 14.51 -9.05
C ARG A 133 -3.51 14.42 -8.80
N GLU A 134 -4.16 13.34 -9.23
CA GLU A 134 -5.61 13.12 -9.06
C GLU A 134 -5.99 12.47 -7.74
N VAL A 135 -5.01 12.13 -6.90
CA VAL A 135 -5.27 11.50 -5.60
C VAL A 135 -6.09 12.43 -4.71
N ARG A 136 -7.24 11.91 -4.24
CA ARG A 136 -8.19 12.60 -3.36
C ARG A 136 -8.20 12.02 -1.94
N LEU A 137 -7.77 10.76 -1.79
CA LEU A 137 -7.67 10.09 -0.50
C LEU A 137 -6.39 9.24 -0.43
N THR A 138 -5.62 9.41 0.63
CA THR A 138 -4.44 8.59 0.93
C THR A 138 -4.69 7.72 2.17
N LEU A 139 -4.52 6.42 2.02
CA LEU A 139 -4.58 5.47 3.13
C LEU A 139 -3.17 5.11 3.59
N LEU A 140 -2.86 5.36 4.87
CA LEU A 140 -1.56 5.06 5.47
C LEU A 140 -1.65 3.79 6.31
N ILE A 141 -1.28 2.65 5.72
CA ILE A 141 -1.46 1.31 6.31
C ILE A 141 -0.23 0.87 7.09
N GLY A 142 -0.37 0.82 8.41
CA GLY A 142 0.66 0.36 9.34
C GLY A 142 1.72 1.40 9.69
N GLY A 143 2.54 1.07 10.69
CA GLY A 143 3.43 2.04 11.34
C GLY A 143 4.51 2.64 10.45
N TYR A 144 5.02 1.93 9.45
CA TYR A 144 6.06 2.46 8.55
C TYR A 144 5.52 3.60 7.68
N ALA A 145 4.35 3.43 7.07
CA ALA A 145 3.69 4.45 6.28
C ALA A 145 3.31 5.66 7.15
N GLN A 146 2.68 5.40 8.30
CA GLN A 146 2.27 6.45 9.24
C GLN A 146 3.46 7.30 9.73
N LYS A 147 4.56 6.67 10.17
CA LYS A 147 5.77 7.40 10.61
C LYS A 147 6.35 8.28 9.53
N ARG A 148 6.39 7.80 8.29
CA ARG A 148 6.98 8.58 7.21
C ARG A 148 6.12 9.78 6.80
N TYR A 149 4.81 9.62 6.75
CA TYR A 149 3.91 10.62 6.18
C TYR A 149 3.20 11.50 7.21
N LEU A 150 3.05 11.03 8.44
CA LEU A 150 2.47 11.82 9.54
C LEU A 150 3.54 12.35 10.52
N GLY A 151 4.78 11.85 10.43
CA GLY A 151 5.89 12.34 11.25
C GLY A 151 5.57 12.35 12.75
N PRO A 152 5.61 13.52 13.41
CA PRO A 152 5.35 13.65 14.85
C PRO A 152 3.97 13.13 15.28
N ALA A 153 2.94 13.25 14.45
CA ALA A 153 1.58 12.77 14.77
C ALA A 153 1.52 11.24 14.93
N ALA A 154 2.47 10.50 14.34
CA ALA A 154 2.56 9.04 14.48
C ALA A 154 3.44 8.56 15.66
N ARG A 155 3.98 9.44 16.51
CA ARG A 155 4.88 9.06 17.63
C ARG A 155 4.24 8.16 18.68
N GLY A 156 2.91 8.21 18.81
CA GLY A 156 2.16 7.38 19.76
C GLY A 156 1.96 5.92 19.32
N GLY A 157 2.50 5.51 18.17
CA GLY A 157 2.32 4.19 17.57
C GLY A 157 0.98 4.03 16.86
N VAL A 158 0.80 2.86 16.21
CA VAL A 158 -0.33 2.63 15.30
C VAL A 158 -1.69 2.83 15.97
N THR A 159 -1.90 2.29 17.17
CA THR A 159 -3.19 2.40 17.86
C THR A 159 -3.61 3.85 18.08
N ARG A 160 -2.69 4.67 18.61
CA ARG A 160 -2.97 6.07 18.89
C ARG A 160 -3.17 6.88 17.61
N THR A 161 -2.34 6.63 16.61
CA THR A 161 -2.47 7.29 15.30
C THR A 161 -3.79 6.96 14.62
N VAL A 162 -4.20 5.68 14.65
CA VAL A 162 -5.49 5.27 14.07
C VAL A 162 -6.67 5.82 14.89
N ALA A 163 -6.58 5.89 16.21
CA ALA A 163 -7.64 6.48 17.04
C ALA A 163 -7.86 7.98 16.75
N ALA A 164 -6.81 8.69 16.34
CA ALA A 164 -6.86 10.10 15.95
C ALA A 164 -7.22 10.31 14.45
N TRP A 165 -7.85 9.33 13.79
CA TRP A 165 -8.11 9.36 12.35
C TRP A 165 -8.91 10.59 11.87
N ARG A 166 -9.75 11.15 12.72
CA ARG A 166 -10.57 12.34 12.40
C ARG A 166 -9.72 13.58 12.13
N ASP A 167 -8.55 13.68 12.77
CA ASP A 167 -7.63 14.82 12.64
C ASP A 167 -6.92 14.84 11.28
N HIS A 168 -7.01 13.74 10.52
CA HIS A 168 -6.33 13.58 9.23
C HIS A 168 -7.27 13.66 8.02
N LEU A 169 -8.60 13.71 8.25
CA LEU A 169 -9.59 13.90 7.20
C LEU A 169 -9.50 15.32 6.59
N PRO A 170 -9.97 15.51 5.34
CA PRO A 170 -10.58 14.53 4.45
C PRO A 170 -9.57 13.78 3.55
N ALA A 171 -8.31 14.21 3.53
CA ALA A 171 -7.33 13.75 2.55
C ALA A 171 -6.56 12.49 2.94
N THR A 172 -6.50 12.16 4.23
CA THR A 172 -5.69 11.05 4.73
C THR A 172 -6.45 10.24 5.78
N LEU A 173 -6.28 8.91 5.75
CA LEU A 173 -6.75 8.02 6.81
C LEU A 173 -5.68 7.01 7.20
N PRO A 174 -5.20 7.03 8.46
CA PRO A 174 -4.31 6.02 8.99
C PRO A 174 -5.11 4.76 9.35
N LEU A 175 -4.60 3.59 8.92
CA LEU A 175 -5.20 2.29 9.18
C LEU A 175 -4.20 1.33 9.85
N PRO A 176 -4.66 0.37 10.67
CA PRO A 176 -3.80 -0.73 11.08
C PRO A 176 -3.49 -1.60 9.86
N HIS A 177 -2.43 -2.42 9.93
CA HIS A 177 -2.17 -3.37 8.85
C HIS A 177 -3.26 -4.46 8.84
N PRO A 178 -3.86 -4.82 7.68
CA PRO A 178 -4.95 -5.79 7.59
C PRO A 178 -4.53 -7.25 7.81
N SER A 179 -3.28 -7.51 8.23
CA SER A 179 -2.77 -8.83 8.53
C SER A 179 -3.63 -9.53 9.60
N TRP A 180 -3.75 -10.85 9.47
CA TRP A 180 -4.38 -11.71 10.48
C TRP A 180 -3.73 -11.58 11.86
N ARG A 181 -2.43 -11.25 11.92
CA ARG A 181 -1.70 -10.97 13.18
C ARG A 181 -2.33 -9.84 13.99
N ASN A 182 -3.08 -8.95 13.36
CA ASN A 182 -3.78 -7.85 14.00
C ASN A 182 -5.23 -8.19 14.43
N THR A 183 -5.67 -9.45 14.34
CA THR A 183 -7.02 -9.85 14.78
C THR A 183 -7.25 -9.54 16.27
N ALA A 184 -6.25 -9.83 17.13
CA ALA A 184 -6.34 -9.47 18.55
C ALA A 184 -6.41 -7.94 18.77
N TRP A 185 -5.76 -7.15 17.92
CA TRP A 185 -5.87 -5.69 17.96
C TRP A 185 -7.28 -5.24 17.59
N LEU A 186 -7.87 -5.79 16.54
CA LEU A 186 -9.25 -5.47 16.11
C LEU A 186 -10.25 -5.78 17.23
N ASN A 187 -10.12 -6.92 17.88
CA ASN A 187 -11.01 -7.31 19.00
C ASN A 187 -10.90 -6.35 20.20
N ARG A 188 -9.72 -5.78 20.45
CA ARG A 188 -9.49 -4.79 21.54
C ARG A 188 -9.89 -3.38 21.14
N ASN A 189 -10.15 -3.11 19.88
CA ASN A 189 -10.49 -1.78 19.37
C ASN A 189 -11.78 -1.83 18.51
N PRO A 190 -12.94 -2.19 19.12
CA PRO A 190 -14.21 -2.35 18.38
C PRO A 190 -14.68 -1.07 17.71
N TRP A 191 -14.26 0.10 18.21
CA TRP A 191 -14.51 1.41 17.60
C TRP A 191 -13.99 1.50 16.16
N PHE A 192 -12.93 0.75 15.82
CA PHE A 192 -12.41 0.72 14.45
C PHE A 192 -13.48 0.25 13.46
N ALA A 193 -14.17 -0.85 13.79
CA ALA A 193 -15.23 -1.37 12.94
C ALA A 193 -16.51 -0.53 13.02
N ALA A 194 -16.86 -0.04 14.22
CA ALA A 194 -18.12 0.65 14.46
C ALA A 194 -18.10 2.10 13.96
N GLU A 195 -16.97 2.80 14.03
CA GLU A 195 -16.89 4.23 13.75
C GLU A 195 -16.04 4.53 12.48
N LEU A 196 -14.83 3.95 12.37
CA LEU A 196 -13.93 4.31 11.30
C LEU A 196 -14.31 3.64 9.98
N LEU A 197 -14.63 2.33 9.96
CA LEU A 197 -14.91 1.63 8.70
C LEU A 197 -16.12 2.21 7.94
N PRO A 198 -17.24 2.62 8.55
CA PRO A 198 -18.31 3.27 7.82
C PRO A 198 -17.86 4.57 7.12
N VAL A 199 -17.07 5.40 7.80
CA VAL A 199 -16.54 6.65 7.24
C VAL A 199 -15.52 6.36 6.14
N LEU A 200 -14.64 5.37 6.33
CA LEU A 200 -13.68 4.93 5.32
C LEU A 200 -14.40 4.51 4.03
N ARG A 201 -15.42 3.66 4.12
CA ARG A 201 -16.20 3.20 2.96
C ARG A 201 -16.88 4.33 2.24
N ALA A 202 -17.53 5.25 2.98
CA ALA A 202 -18.16 6.42 2.40
C ALA A 202 -17.14 7.32 1.65
N ARG A 203 -15.98 7.58 2.24
CA ARG A 203 -14.93 8.38 1.59
C ARG A 203 -14.32 7.69 0.38
N VAL A 204 -14.11 6.37 0.45
CA VAL A 204 -13.62 5.59 -0.70
C VAL A 204 -14.63 5.63 -1.85
N ALA A 205 -15.91 5.41 -1.59
CA ALA A 205 -16.96 5.50 -2.61
C ALA A 205 -16.99 6.90 -3.24
N GLU A 206 -17.02 7.97 -2.42
CA GLU A 206 -17.05 9.36 -2.87
C GLU A 206 -15.88 9.69 -3.82
N VAL A 207 -14.64 9.34 -3.47
CA VAL A 207 -13.47 9.67 -4.30
C VAL A 207 -13.37 8.83 -5.57
N LEU A 208 -13.99 7.66 -5.60
CA LEU A 208 -14.00 6.79 -6.77
C LEU A 208 -15.20 7.00 -7.69
N GLU A 209 -16.31 7.56 -7.20
CA GLU A 209 -17.52 7.85 -7.99
C GLU A 209 -17.50 9.24 -8.63
N THR A 210 -16.77 10.19 -8.06
CA THR A 210 -16.66 11.56 -8.64
C THR A 210 -16.00 11.49 -10.01
N PRO A 211 -16.57 12.12 -11.05
CA PRO A 211 -16.00 12.17 -12.41
C PRO A 211 -14.66 12.93 -12.46
#